data_1ef19a135c2a5bc6b069547cbe6aea67
#
_entry.id   1ef19a135c2a5bc6b069547cbe6aea67
#
_cell.length_a   1.000
_cell.length_b   1.000
_cell.length_c   1.000
_cell.angle_alpha   90.00
_cell.angle_beta   90.00
_cell.angle_gamma   90.00
#
_symmetry.space_group_name_H-M   'P 1'
#
loop_
_entity.id
_entity.type
_entity.pdbx_description
1 polymer ?
#
loop_
_entity_poly.entity_id
_entity_poly.type
_entity_poly.pdbx_seq_one_letter_code
_entity_poly.pdbx_strand_id
1 'polypeptide(L)'
;MGTKATVTKSGVRLGVVSGGRRGESAVPKMAKTALAAQPVLVPQEANANASATPDVVAKDHFIERNGVKFAGTHLLVELWNAKNLGDMAITDEALRECASVAGATLLHLHLHHFGPNAGLSGVVVLAESHISIHTWPERGYAALDIFMCGACDPYKAIPVLRRAFEPGTVQLSEQKRGVIA
;
A
#
# COMPACT_ATOMS: atom_id res chain seq x y z
N MET A 1 28.22 -37.51 -32.03
CA MET A 1 28.38 -36.31 -32.85
C MET A 1 27.75 -35.14 -32.08
N GLY A 2 28.60 -34.32 -31.47
CA GLY A 2 28.13 -33.18 -30.66
C GLY A 2 28.11 -31.90 -31.47
N THR A 3 27.02 -31.13 -31.32
CA THR A 3 26.91 -29.80 -31.90
C THR A 3 27.10 -28.76 -30.78
N LYS A 4 28.21 -27.99 -30.87
CA LYS A 4 28.49 -26.86 -29.99
C LYS A 4 27.65 -25.65 -30.42
N ALA A 5 26.94 -25.04 -29.47
CA ALA A 5 26.28 -23.74 -29.66
C ALA A 5 27.31 -22.62 -29.47
N THR A 6 27.46 -21.77 -30.48
CA THR A 6 28.33 -20.58 -30.48
C THR A 6 27.50 -19.37 -29.99
N VAL A 7 27.97 -18.71 -28.94
CA VAL A 7 27.42 -17.43 -28.45
C VAL A 7 28.08 -16.29 -29.20
N THR A 8 27.33 -15.51 -29.99
CA THR A 8 27.80 -14.29 -30.63
C THR A 8 27.45 -13.08 -29.78
N LYS A 9 28.43 -12.32 -29.33
CA LYS A 9 28.31 -10.99 -28.73
C LYS A 9 27.95 -9.99 -29.83
N SER A 10 26.81 -9.34 -29.75
CA SER A 10 26.43 -8.21 -30.60
C SER A 10 26.88 -6.91 -29.95
N GLY A 11 27.83 -6.24 -30.53
CA GLY A 11 28.31 -4.91 -30.13
C GLY A 11 27.43 -3.82 -30.73
N VAL A 12 26.97 -2.89 -29.89
CA VAL A 12 26.29 -1.67 -30.29
C VAL A 12 27.31 -0.65 -30.79
N ARG A 13 27.23 -0.25 -32.07
CA ARG A 13 28.01 0.88 -32.64
C ARG A 13 27.27 2.19 -32.40
N LEU A 14 27.89 3.11 -31.70
CA LEU A 14 27.47 4.52 -31.64
C LEU A 14 27.83 5.21 -32.95
N GLY A 15 26.82 5.64 -33.71
CA GLY A 15 26.98 6.52 -34.88
C GLY A 15 26.95 7.98 -34.45
N VAL A 16 28.06 8.69 -34.70
CA VAL A 16 28.15 10.15 -34.59
C VAL A 16 27.61 10.75 -35.88
N VAL A 17 26.56 11.58 -35.82
CA VAL A 17 26.10 12.40 -36.93
C VAL A 17 26.33 13.86 -36.58
N SER A 18 27.21 14.51 -37.35
CA SER A 18 27.51 15.93 -37.25
C SER A 18 26.59 16.75 -38.15
N GLY A 19 26.16 17.91 -37.63
CA GLY A 19 25.94 19.11 -38.42
C GLY A 19 24.49 19.44 -38.80
N GLY A 20 23.97 20.54 -38.24
CA GLY A 20 22.80 21.24 -38.72
C GLY A 20 22.31 22.30 -37.73
N ARG A 21 22.87 23.51 -37.81
CA ARG A 21 22.32 24.71 -37.11
C ARG A 21 20.96 25.06 -37.71
N ARG A 22 19.93 25.26 -36.89
CA ARG A 22 18.93 26.36 -36.99
C ARG A 22 17.90 26.27 -35.88
N GLY A 23 17.60 27.42 -35.26
CA GLY A 23 16.33 27.66 -34.57
C GLY A 23 16.40 27.64 -33.04
N GLU A 24 16.90 28.73 -32.49
CA GLU A 24 16.72 29.09 -31.08
C GLU A 24 15.24 29.44 -30.84
N SER A 25 14.48 28.52 -30.26
CA SER A 25 13.18 28.86 -29.67
C SER A 25 13.35 28.86 -28.15
N ALA A 26 13.21 30.04 -27.57
CA ALA A 26 13.29 30.27 -26.13
C ALA A 26 12.28 29.42 -25.38
N VAL A 27 12.75 28.47 -24.60
CA VAL A 27 11.96 27.76 -23.59
C VAL A 27 11.79 28.71 -22.40
N PRO A 28 10.57 29.02 -21.94
CA PRO A 28 10.39 29.84 -20.76
C PRO A 28 10.95 29.12 -19.54
N LYS A 29 11.87 29.75 -18.82
CA LYS A 29 12.34 29.32 -17.50
C LYS A 29 11.15 29.32 -16.55
N MET A 30 10.61 28.13 -16.27
CA MET A 30 9.70 27.97 -15.13
C MET A 30 10.48 28.16 -13.84
N ALA A 31 10.14 29.22 -13.11
CA ALA A 31 10.65 29.47 -11.79
C ALA A 31 10.28 28.29 -10.88
N LYS A 32 11.28 27.64 -10.31
CA LYS A 32 11.11 26.66 -9.23
C LYS A 32 10.74 27.45 -7.96
N THR A 33 9.47 27.72 -7.75
CA THR A 33 8.98 28.09 -6.43
C THR A 33 8.85 26.79 -5.64
N ALA A 34 9.88 26.49 -4.87
CA ALA A 34 9.80 25.44 -3.86
C ALA A 34 8.85 25.93 -2.78
N LEU A 35 7.61 25.48 -2.84
CA LEU A 35 6.67 25.65 -1.74
C LEU A 35 7.13 24.70 -0.62
N ALA A 36 7.92 25.25 0.32
CA ALA A 36 8.26 24.56 1.56
C ALA A 36 6.95 24.35 2.34
N ALA A 37 6.47 23.10 2.35
CA ALA A 37 5.39 22.72 3.23
C ALA A 37 5.87 22.89 4.68
N GLN A 38 5.41 23.93 5.35
CA GLN A 38 5.62 24.09 6.77
C GLN A 38 4.78 23.03 7.50
N PRO A 39 5.35 22.36 8.53
CA PRO A 39 4.56 21.42 9.35
C PRO A 39 3.47 22.23 10.04
N VAL A 40 2.22 21.89 9.77
CA VAL A 40 1.07 22.40 10.51
C VAL A 40 1.16 21.80 11.91
N LEU A 41 1.65 22.57 12.87
CA LEU A 41 1.53 22.26 14.29
C LEU A 41 0.05 22.41 14.64
N VAL A 42 -0.65 21.29 14.73
CA VAL A 42 -1.98 21.23 15.36
C VAL A 42 -1.75 21.47 16.85
N PRO A 43 -2.33 22.52 17.48
CA PRO A 43 -2.23 22.68 18.91
C PRO A 43 -2.88 21.47 19.59
N GLN A 44 -2.13 20.67 20.32
CA GLN A 44 -2.70 19.75 21.29
C GLN A 44 -3.27 20.62 22.42
N GLU A 45 -4.57 20.76 22.46
CA GLU A 45 -5.23 21.28 23.65
C GLU A 45 -4.93 20.31 24.81
N ALA A 46 -4.11 20.80 25.73
CA ALA A 46 -3.84 20.10 26.97
C ALA A 46 -5.15 20.04 27.76
N ASN A 47 -5.78 18.89 27.76
CA ASN A 47 -6.96 18.61 28.57
C ASN A 47 -6.50 18.47 30.03
N ALA A 48 -6.37 19.60 30.73
CA ALA A 48 -6.09 19.66 32.15
C ALA A 48 -7.38 19.40 32.94
N ASN A 49 -7.80 18.14 32.99
CA ASN A 49 -8.71 17.62 34.02
C ASN A 49 -8.62 16.08 34.07
N ALA A 50 -7.46 15.56 34.48
CA ALA A 50 -7.35 14.18 34.85
C ALA A 50 -7.65 14.08 36.36
N SER A 51 -8.94 13.93 36.70
CA SER A 51 -9.28 13.32 37.98
C SER A 51 -8.78 11.86 37.93
N ALA A 52 -8.01 11.49 38.94
CA ALA A 52 -7.47 10.13 39.07
C ALA A 52 -8.60 9.10 39.08
N THR A 53 -8.86 8.49 37.91
CA THR A 53 -9.62 7.25 37.83
C THR A 53 -8.68 6.09 38.12
N PRO A 54 -9.15 5.02 38.79
CA PRO A 54 -8.32 3.88 39.15
C PRO A 54 -7.69 3.28 37.90
N ASP A 55 -6.45 2.81 38.01
CA ASP A 55 -5.61 2.22 36.96
C ASP A 55 -6.42 1.30 36.04
N VAL A 56 -6.87 1.84 34.92
CA VAL A 56 -7.27 1.02 33.77
C VAL A 56 -5.94 0.56 33.18
N VAL A 57 -5.48 -0.62 33.56
CA VAL A 57 -4.34 -1.27 32.92
C VAL A 57 -4.64 -1.31 31.42
N ALA A 58 -3.92 -0.51 30.64
CA ALA A 58 -4.09 -0.48 29.20
C ALA A 58 -3.95 -1.92 28.69
N LYS A 59 -4.99 -2.40 27.96
CA LYS A 59 -4.99 -3.77 27.45
C LYS A 59 -3.80 -3.94 26.50
N ASP A 60 -2.90 -4.85 26.85
CA ASP A 60 -1.81 -5.26 25.98
C ASP A 60 -2.40 -6.05 24.79
N HIS A 61 -2.36 -5.48 23.58
CA HIS A 61 -2.85 -6.09 22.34
C HIS A 61 -1.82 -7.04 21.70
N PHE A 62 -0.69 -7.28 22.34
CA PHE A 62 0.26 -8.29 21.90
C PHE A 62 -0.36 -9.67 21.97
N ILE A 63 -0.04 -10.49 20.99
CA ILE A 63 -0.48 -11.89 20.91
C ILE A 63 0.73 -12.82 20.97
N GLU A 64 0.48 -14.04 21.43
CA GLU A 64 1.47 -15.10 21.40
C GLU A 64 1.00 -16.23 20.48
N ARG A 65 1.84 -16.58 19.51
CA ARG A 65 1.63 -17.74 18.62
C ARG A 65 2.93 -18.52 18.49
N ASN A 66 2.87 -19.83 18.72
CA ASN A 66 4.01 -20.73 18.63
C ASN A 66 5.21 -20.29 19.49
N GLY A 67 4.96 -19.76 20.68
CA GLY A 67 6.01 -19.30 21.60
C GLY A 67 6.64 -17.94 21.24
N VAL A 68 6.12 -17.24 20.23
CA VAL A 68 6.58 -15.91 19.84
C VAL A 68 5.53 -14.88 20.21
N LYS A 69 5.90 -13.88 21.03
CA LYS A 69 5.05 -12.75 21.39
C LYS A 69 5.32 -11.57 20.44
N PHE A 70 4.26 -10.99 19.84
CA PHE A 70 4.38 -9.89 18.88
C PHE A 70 3.11 -9.03 18.84
N ALA A 71 3.24 -7.78 18.33
CA ALA A 71 2.15 -6.81 18.30
C ALA A 71 1.10 -7.15 17.24
N GLY A 72 1.51 -7.59 16.07
CA GLY A 72 0.57 -7.89 14.99
C GLY A 72 1.22 -8.52 13.77
N THR A 73 0.36 -9.03 12.89
CA THR A 73 0.75 -9.60 11.60
C THR A 73 0.53 -8.58 10.49
N HIS A 74 1.56 -8.32 9.70
CA HIS A 74 1.51 -7.44 8.54
C HIS A 74 1.67 -8.28 7.27
N LEU A 75 0.63 -8.28 6.41
CA LEU A 75 0.70 -8.87 5.08
C LEU A 75 0.95 -7.76 4.05
N LEU A 76 1.94 -7.98 3.20
CA LEU A 76 2.12 -7.27 1.94
C LEU A 76 1.51 -8.14 0.85
N VAL A 77 0.53 -7.59 0.13
CA VAL A 77 -0.26 -8.34 -0.85
C VAL A 77 -0.10 -7.70 -2.22
N GLU A 78 0.37 -8.49 -3.18
CA GLU A 78 0.52 -8.07 -4.56
C GLU A 78 -0.53 -8.80 -5.41
N LEU A 79 -1.39 -8.05 -6.10
CA LEU A 79 -2.37 -8.57 -7.03
C LEU A 79 -1.92 -8.27 -8.46
N TRP A 80 -1.70 -9.30 -9.27
CA TRP A 80 -1.29 -9.19 -10.67
C TRP A 80 -2.36 -9.71 -11.61
N ASN A 81 -2.48 -9.09 -12.79
CA ASN A 81 -3.53 -9.34 -13.77
C ASN A 81 -4.92 -9.21 -13.13
N ALA A 82 -5.07 -8.22 -12.26
CA ALA A 82 -6.29 -7.95 -11.53
C ALA A 82 -7.23 -7.05 -12.34
N LYS A 83 -8.53 -7.15 -12.04
CA LYS A 83 -9.62 -6.36 -12.64
C LYS A 83 -10.20 -5.38 -11.64
N ASN A 84 -11.12 -4.53 -12.09
CA ASN A 84 -11.91 -3.60 -11.27
C ASN A 84 -11.08 -2.57 -10.50
N LEU A 85 -9.81 -2.36 -10.88
CA LEU A 85 -8.83 -1.57 -10.13
C LEU A 85 -9.09 -0.06 -10.13
N GLY A 86 -9.99 0.44 -11.00
CA GLY A 86 -10.46 1.83 -11.02
C GLY A 86 -11.88 2.00 -10.45
N ASP A 87 -12.51 0.93 -9.97
CA ASP A 87 -13.88 0.98 -9.47
C ASP A 87 -13.90 1.29 -7.96
N MET A 88 -14.36 2.52 -7.63
CA MET A 88 -14.44 2.99 -6.26
C MET A 88 -15.44 2.20 -5.42
N ALA A 89 -16.58 1.80 -5.99
CA ALA A 89 -17.62 1.11 -5.25
C ALA A 89 -17.20 -0.31 -4.89
N ILE A 90 -16.63 -1.04 -5.86
CA ILE A 90 -16.09 -2.39 -5.62
C ILE A 90 -14.95 -2.33 -4.60
N THR A 91 -14.06 -1.33 -4.70
CA THR A 91 -12.94 -1.18 -3.77
C THR A 91 -13.41 -0.84 -2.36
N ASP A 92 -14.36 0.08 -2.19
CA ASP A 92 -14.94 0.43 -0.89
C ASP A 92 -15.58 -0.79 -0.22
N GLU A 93 -16.45 -1.50 -0.95
CA GLU A 93 -17.12 -2.70 -0.45
C GLU A 93 -16.11 -3.79 -0.05
N ALA A 94 -15.12 -4.06 -0.90
CA ALA A 94 -14.10 -5.06 -0.64
C ALA A 94 -13.28 -4.73 0.63
N LEU A 95 -12.87 -3.48 0.80
CA LEU A 95 -12.07 -3.09 1.97
C LEU A 95 -12.88 -3.15 3.27
N ARG A 96 -14.16 -2.77 3.24
CA ARG A 96 -15.06 -2.94 4.41
C ARG A 96 -15.25 -4.41 4.76
N GLU A 97 -15.45 -5.25 3.76
CA GLU A 97 -15.59 -6.69 3.98
C GLU A 97 -14.28 -7.28 4.50
N CYS A 98 -13.12 -6.89 3.98
CA CYS A 98 -11.81 -7.31 4.50
C CYS A 98 -11.68 -7.02 6.00
N ALA A 99 -12.05 -5.81 6.43
CA ALA A 99 -12.03 -5.45 7.85
C ALA A 99 -12.96 -6.34 8.68
N SER A 100 -14.19 -6.53 8.20
CA SER A 100 -15.22 -7.34 8.88
C SER A 100 -14.81 -8.81 9.04
N VAL A 101 -14.37 -9.46 7.95
CA VAL A 101 -13.99 -10.89 8.01
C VAL A 101 -12.72 -11.13 8.80
N ALA A 102 -11.82 -10.13 8.85
CA ALA A 102 -10.63 -10.17 9.69
C ALA A 102 -10.95 -10.04 11.19
N GLY A 103 -12.17 -9.63 11.54
CA GLY A 103 -12.58 -9.38 12.91
C GLY A 103 -12.15 -8.02 13.45
N ALA A 104 -11.84 -7.06 12.56
CA ALA A 104 -11.39 -5.73 12.92
C ALA A 104 -12.56 -4.73 12.96
N THR A 105 -12.47 -3.74 13.85
CA THR A 105 -13.45 -2.65 13.94
C THR A 105 -13.08 -1.51 13.01
N LEU A 106 -13.93 -1.22 12.03
CA LEU A 106 -13.74 -0.11 11.09
C LEU A 106 -13.99 1.23 11.81
N LEU A 107 -13.03 2.13 11.78
CA LEU A 107 -13.13 3.51 12.27
C LEU A 107 -13.35 4.50 11.13
N HIS A 108 -12.54 4.41 10.06
CA HIS A 108 -12.60 5.30 8.91
C HIS A 108 -12.12 4.60 7.65
N LEU A 109 -12.72 4.94 6.50
CA LEU A 109 -12.27 4.52 5.19
C LEU A 109 -12.25 5.74 4.27
N HIS A 110 -11.13 5.95 3.59
CA HIS A 110 -10.99 6.97 2.58
C HIS A 110 -10.38 6.39 1.31
N LEU A 111 -11.01 6.69 0.17
CA LEU A 111 -10.50 6.39 -1.17
C LEU A 111 -10.33 7.67 -1.95
N HIS A 112 -9.24 7.77 -2.67
CA HIS A 112 -8.96 8.82 -3.64
C HIS A 112 -8.83 8.23 -5.03
N HIS A 113 -9.58 8.77 -5.99
CA HIS A 113 -9.51 8.40 -7.40
C HIS A 113 -8.75 9.46 -8.18
N PHE A 114 -7.73 9.07 -8.92
CA PHE A 114 -6.82 10.01 -9.62
C PHE A 114 -7.37 10.54 -10.96
N GLY A 115 -8.57 10.16 -11.35
CA GLY A 115 -9.24 10.64 -12.57
C GLY A 115 -9.69 9.50 -13.49
N PRO A 116 -10.32 9.83 -14.61
CA PRO A 116 -10.82 8.83 -15.58
C PRO A 116 -9.71 7.86 -16.00
N ASN A 117 -9.97 6.57 -15.94
CA ASN A 117 -9.03 5.49 -16.24
C ASN A 117 -7.74 5.47 -15.39
N ALA A 118 -7.70 6.23 -14.30
CA ALA A 118 -6.59 6.21 -13.35
C ALA A 118 -6.84 5.22 -12.21
N GLY A 119 -5.80 5.01 -11.41
CA GLY A 119 -5.87 4.16 -10.23
C GLY A 119 -6.52 4.83 -9.02
N LEU A 120 -6.56 4.07 -7.96
CA LEU A 120 -7.05 4.45 -6.64
C LEU A 120 -5.92 4.41 -5.63
N SER A 121 -6.00 5.27 -4.63
CA SER A 121 -5.28 5.12 -3.37
C SER A 121 -6.27 5.17 -2.23
N GLY A 122 -6.08 4.33 -1.23
CA GLY A 122 -7.00 4.30 -0.11
C GLY A 122 -6.39 3.81 1.18
N VAL A 123 -7.04 4.17 2.27
CA VAL A 123 -6.69 3.72 3.60
C VAL A 123 -7.95 3.40 4.41
N VAL A 124 -7.88 2.31 5.14
CA VAL A 124 -8.86 1.91 6.14
C VAL A 124 -8.18 2.00 7.49
N VAL A 125 -8.66 2.89 8.33
CA VAL A 125 -8.24 2.99 9.72
C VAL A 125 -9.15 2.08 10.54
N LEU A 126 -8.53 1.17 11.26
CA LEU A 126 -9.21 0.20 12.12
C LEU A 126 -8.83 0.46 13.57
N ALA A 127 -9.59 -0.06 14.52
CA ALA A 127 -9.17 -0.04 15.92
C ALA A 127 -7.87 -0.87 16.03
N GLU A 128 -6.73 -0.13 16.20
CA GLU A 128 -5.35 -0.61 16.36
C GLU A 128 -4.73 -1.30 15.13
N SER A 129 -5.38 -1.15 13.96
CA SER A 129 -4.96 -1.82 12.73
C SER A 129 -5.19 -0.93 11.51
N HIS A 130 -4.76 -1.36 10.33
CA HIS A 130 -5.07 -0.65 9.09
C HIS A 130 -5.00 -1.57 7.87
N ILE A 131 -5.64 -1.10 6.79
CA ILE A 131 -5.43 -1.62 5.43
C ILE A 131 -5.14 -0.42 4.54
N SER A 132 -4.13 -0.51 3.66
CA SER A 132 -3.93 0.44 2.58
C SER A 132 -4.02 -0.26 1.22
N ILE A 133 -4.37 0.49 0.18
CA ILE A 133 -4.41 0.01 -1.19
C ILE A 133 -3.91 1.08 -2.14
N HIS A 134 -3.14 0.65 -3.13
CA HIS A 134 -2.78 1.43 -4.31
C HIS A 134 -3.03 0.58 -5.54
N THR A 135 -3.61 1.17 -6.60
CA THR A 135 -3.93 0.43 -7.81
C THR A 135 -3.36 1.09 -9.07
N TRP A 136 -2.97 0.26 -10.04
CA TRP A 136 -2.49 0.64 -11.36
C TRP A 136 -3.29 -0.14 -12.42
N PRO A 137 -4.50 0.36 -12.81
CA PRO A 137 -5.36 -0.32 -13.79
C PRO A 137 -4.63 -0.64 -15.10
N GLU A 138 -3.75 0.27 -15.55
CA GLU A 138 -2.97 0.13 -16.79
C GLU A 138 -1.93 -1.00 -16.73
N ARG A 139 -1.63 -1.50 -15.53
CA ARG A 139 -0.73 -2.62 -15.29
C ARG A 139 -1.47 -3.88 -14.85
N GLY A 140 -2.78 -3.78 -14.59
CA GLY A 140 -3.52 -4.85 -13.93
C GLY A 140 -2.94 -5.18 -12.55
N TYR A 141 -2.43 -4.17 -11.84
CA TYR A 141 -1.66 -4.36 -10.60
C TYR A 141 -2.28 -3.57 -9.44
N ALA A 142 -2.30 -4.19 -8.27
CA ALA A 142 -2.59 -3.51 -7.01
C ALA A 142 -1.65 -4.00 -5.91
N ALA A 143 -1.22 -3.05 -5.05
CA ALA A 143 -0.45 -3.29 -3.84
C ALA A 143 -1.33 -3.00 -2.62
N LEU A 144 -1.36 -3.91 -1.66
CA LEU A 144 -2.07 -3.71 -0.40
C LEU A 144 -1.16 -4.03 0.79
N ASP A 145 -1.30 -3.22 1.83
CA ASP A 145 -0.79 -3.48 3.17
C ASP A 145 -1.94 -3.82 4.08
N ILE A 146 -1.86 -4.95 4.78
CA ILE A 146 -2.89 -5.37 5.74
C ILE A 146 -2.17 -5.64 7.07
N PHE A 147 -2.23 -4.68 7.98
CA PHE A 147 -1.67 -4.82 9.32
C PHE A 147 -2.78 -5.03 10.34
N MET A 148 -2.73 -6.15 11.04
CA MET A 148 -3.71 -6.52 12.05
C MET A 148 -3.05 -6.85 13.37
N CYS A 149 -3.54 -6.20 14.43
CA CYS A 149 -3.13 -6.43 15.82
C CYS A 149 -4.06 -7.42 16.53
N GLY A 150 -3.62 -7.91 17.67
CA GLY A 150 -4.42 -8.73 18.56
C GLY A 150 -4.94 -10.02 17.89
N ALA A 151 -6.21 -10.31 18.12
CA ALA A 151 -6.85 -11.53 17.64
C ALA A 151 -7.33 -11.48 16.17
N CYS A 152 -7.19 -10.31 15.51
CA CYS A 152 -7.60 -10.16 14.11
C CYS A 152 -6.72 -11.00 13.18
N ASP A 153 -7.35 -11.55 12.14
CA ASP A 153 -6.69 -12.44 11.18
C ASP A 153 -6.65 -11.81 9.78
N PRO A 154 -5.51 -11.24 9.34
CA PRO A 154 -5.39 -10.59 8.04
C PRO A 154 -5.53 -11.56 6.86
N TYR A 155 -5.29 -12.86 7.05
CA TYR A 155 -5.42 -13.83 5.97
C TYR A 155 -6.85 -14.00 5.47
N LYS A 156 -7.85 -13.73 6.32
CA LYS A 156 -9.26 -13.78 5.93
C LYS A 156 -9.65 -12.74 4.87
N ALA A 157 -8.86 -11.68 4.71
CA ALA A 157 -9.05 -10.71 3.65
C ALA A 157 -8.73 -11.25 2.24
N ILE A 158 -7.86 -12.26 2.12
CA ILE A 158 -7.38 -12.73 0.81
C ILE A 158 -8.51 -13.28 -0.07
N PRO A 159 -9.44 -14.12 0.40
CA PRO A 159 -10.59 -14.55 -0.41
C PRO A 159 -11.48 -13.41 -0.88
N VAL A 160 -11.65 -12.35 -0.07
CA VAL A 160 -12.41 -11.15 -0.43
C VAL A 160 -11.73 -10.43 -1.60
N LEU A 161 -10.43 -10.17 -1.48
CA LEU A 161 -9.65 -9.51 -2.52
C LEU A 161 -9.64 -10.31 -3.83
N ARG A 162 -9.54 -11.64 -3.76
CA ARG A 162 -9.64 -12.52 -4.93
C ARG A 162 -10.97 -12.39 -5.64
N ARG A 163 -12.08 -12.32 -4.89
CA ARG A 163 -13.41 -12.18 -5.46
C ARG A 163 -13.64 -10.80 -6.07
N ALA A 164 -13.20 -9.74 -5.38
CA ALA A 164 -13.42 -8.35 -5.81
C ALA A 164 -12.58 -7.96 -7.04
N PHE A 165 -11.31 -8.35 -7.06
CA PHE A 165 -10.35 -7.92 -8.06
C PHE A 165 -9.96 -9.01 -9.07
N GLU A 166 -10.45 -10.23 -8.95
CA GLU A 166 -10.20 -11.36 -9.85
C GLU A 166 -8.74 -11.46 -10.34
N PRO A 167 -7.74 -11.42 -9.46
CA PRO A 167 -6.35 -11.43 -9.88
C PRO A 167 -5.95 -12.78 -10.48
N GLY A 168 -5.13 -12.75 -11.53
CA GLY A 168 -4.49 -13.95 -12.07
C GLY A 168 -3.43 -14.52 -11.13
N THR A 169 -2.75 -13.66 -10.37
CA THR A 169 -1.74 -14.07 -9.38
C THR A 169 -1.87 -13.21 -8.12
N VAL A 170 -1.74 -13.85 -6.96
CA VAL A 170 -1.62 -13.19 -5.66
C VAL A 170 -0.30 -13.60 -5.02
N GLN A 171 0.54 -12.62 -4.69
CA GLN A 171 1.77 -12.83 -3.93
C GLN A 171 1.58 -12.27 -2.53
N LEU A 172 2.11 -12.97 -1.52
CA LEU A 172 2.00 -12.61 -0.12
C LEU A 172 3.39 -12.64 0.53
N SER A 173 3.67 -11.58 1.30
CA SER A 173 4.78 -11.57 2.26
C SER A 173 4.25 -11.26 3.65
N GLU A 174 4.68 -12.03 4.65
CA GLU A 174 4.29 -11.83 6.05
C GLU A 174 5.43 -11.25 6.86
N GLN A 175 5.11 -10.25 7.68
CA GLN A 175 6.01 -9.71 8.70
C GLN A 175 5.32 -9.70 10.06
N LYS A 176 5.95 -10.29 11.07
CA LYS A 176 5.54 -10.10 12.47
C LYS A 176 6.14 -8.80 12.97
N ARG A 177 5.30 -7.90 13.45
CA ARG A 177 5.70 -6.57 13.92
C ARG A 177 5.74 -6.55 15.46
N GLY A 178 6.74 -5.87 16.03
CA GLY A 178 6.88 -5.76 17.48
C GLY A 178 7.18 -7.09 18.14
N VAL A 179 8.05 -7.92 17.57
CA VAL A 179 8.46 -9.19 18.16
C VAL A 179 9.25 -8.91 19.43
N ILE A 180 8.83 -9.55 20.53
CA ILE A 180 9.56 -9.54 21.82
C ILE A 180 10.35 -10.84 21.89
N ALA A 181 11.66 -10.69 22.06
CA ALA A 181 12.59 -11.80 22.23
C ALA A 181 12.59 -12.30 23.70
#